data_263800a2faa64ddb0c217dff40f54e0d
#
_entry.id   263800a2faa64ddb0c217dff40f54e0d
#
_cell.length_a   1.000
_cell.length_b   1.000
_cell.length_c   1.000
_cell.angle_alpha   90.00
_cell.angle_beta   90.00
_cell.angle_gamma   90.00
#
_symmetry.space_group_name_H-M   'P 1'
#
loop_
_entity.id
_entity.type
_entity.pdbx_description
1 polymer ?
#
loop_
_entity_poly.entity_id
_entity_poly.type
_entity_poly.pdbx_seq_one_letter_code
_entity_poly.pdbx_strand_id
1 'polypeptide(L)'
;MKSLTLGRGVGQSVYIGKNVDQNNPHGTADLRVKLKGIYKTKKGCVAILEITEKGWSALEVALADGHKEPVTVQDVEIYFTGVKQYVVEETQCPRCGSEQDGKPVRRINGLIRIRAPESAKISRGNRIGKNAR
;
A
#
# COMPACT_ATOMS: atom_id res chain seq x y z
N MET A 1 7.21 -16.21 11.57
CA MET A 1 6.72 -14.89 11.15
C MET A 1 5.60 -15.07 10.15
N LYS A 2 4.61 -14.24 10.23
CA LYS A 2 3.54 -14.24 9.23
C LYS A 2 3.91 -13.36 8.05
N SER A 3 3.37 -13.70 6.89
CA SER A 3 3.64 -12.98 5.65
C SER A 3 2.31 -12.66 4.97
N LEU A 4 2.19 -11.44 4.48
CA LEU A 4 0.98 -10.97 3.80
C LEU A 4 1.37 -10.09 2.63
N THR A 5 0.80 -10.35 1.45
CA THR A 5 1.00 -9.52 0.27
C THR A 5 -0.25 -8.67 0.05
N LEU A 6 -0.05 -7.37 -0.05
CA LEU A 6 -1.13 -6.39 -0.20
C LEU A 6 -0.95 -5.59 -1.47
N GLY A 7 -2.03 -5.42 -2.22
CA GLY A 7 -2.06 -4.48 -3.34
C GLY A 7 -2.42 -3.08 -2.83
N ARG A 8 -1.58 -2.10 -3.15
CA ARG A 8 -1.83 -0.71 -2.77
C ARG A 8 -1.67 0.20 -3.96
N GLY A 9 -2.55 1.18 -4.08
CA GLY A 9 -2.39 2.26 -5.05
C GLY A 9 -1.44 3.33 -4.54
N VAL A 10 -0.96 4.18 -5.45
CA VAL A 10 -0.13 5.33 -5.08
C VAL A 10 -0.91 6.23 -4.13
N GLY A 11 -0.29 6.62 -3.04
CA GLY A 11 -0.90 7.41 -1.98
C GLY A 11 -1.54 6.61 -0.86
N GLN A 12 -1.65 5.30 -1.00
CA GLN A 12 -2.23 4.42 0.01
C GLN A 12 -1.15 3.83 0.91
N SER A 13 -1.55 3.45 2.12
CA SER A 13 -0.62 2.99 3.14
C SER A 13 -0.99 1.62 3.69
N VAL A 14 -0.01 0.98 4.31
CA VAL A 14 -0.17 -0.22 5.14
C VAL A 14 0.24 0.16 6.56
N TYR A 15 -0.51 -0.27 7.55
CA TYR A 15 -0.27 0.03 8.95
C TYR A 15 0.04 -1.25 9.71
N ILE A 16 1.11 -1.23 10.49
CA ILE A 16 1.64 -2.41 11.17
C ILE A 16 1.89 -2.08 12.64
N GLY A 17 1.50 -2.99 13.52
CA GLY A 17 1.76 -2.84 14.96
C GLY A 17 0.99 -3.84 15.78
N LYS A 18 1.31 -3.94 17.05
CA LYS A 18 0.65 -4.87 17.96
C LYS A 18 -0.79 -4.47 18.28
N ASN A 19 -1.05 -3.17 18.30
CA ASN A 19 -2.32 -2.60 18.73
C ASN A 19 -3.00 -1.76 17.64
N VAL A 20 -2.76 -2.09 16.38
CA VAL A 20 -3.37 -1.35 15.28
C VAL A 20 -4.88 -1.49 15.33
N ASP A 21 -5.57 -0.36 15.40
CA ASP A 21 -7.02 -0.28 15.38
C ASP A 21 -7.46 0.08 13.95
N GLN A 22 -8.31 -0.74 13.37
CA GLN A 22 -8.82 -0.50 12.01
C GLN A 22 -9.62 0.81 11.91
N ASN A 23 -10.20 1.27 12.99
CA ASN A 23 -10.94 2.53 13.02
C ASN A 23 -10.04 3.75 13.18
N ASN A 24 -8.83 3.57 13.68
CA ASN A 24 -7.85 4.63 13.85
C ASN A 24 -6.44 4.11 13.61
N PRO A 25 -6.13 3.70 12.38
CA PRO A 25 -4.81 3.10 12.12
C PRO A 25 -3.67 4.10 12.26
N HIS A 26 -3.87 5.37 11.92
CA HIS A 26 -2.83 6.39 12.06
C HIS A 26 -2.38 6.58 13.51
N GLY A 27 -3.31 6.53 14.45
CA GLY A 27 -3.02 6.78 15.85
C GLY A 27 -2.49 5.57 16.61
N THR A 28 -2.65 4.37 16.05
CA THR A 28 -2.36 3.11 16.76
C THR A 28 -1.26 2.27 16.11
N ALA A 29 -0.86 2.60 14.89
CA ALA A 29 0.20 1.86 14.21
C ALA A 29 1.57 2.25 14.73
N ASP A 30 2.44 1.25 14.88
CA ASP A 30 3.85 1.47 15.18
C ASP A 30 4.66 1.79 13.93
N LEU A 31 4.19 1.34 12.79
CA LEU A 31 4.86 1.49 11.51
C LEU A 31 3.84 1.74 10.41
N ARG A 32 4.11 2.72 9.56
CA ARG A 32 3.30 2.99 8.37
C ARG A 32 4.17 2.88 7.13
N VAL A 33 3.71 2.15 6.13
CA VAL A 33 4.36 2.05 4.82
C VAL A 33 3.42 2.65 3.79
N LYS A 34 3.82 3.77 3.21
CA LYS A 34 3.03 4.46 2.18
C LYS A 34 3.67 4.27 0.82
N LEU A 35 2.88 3.89 -0.17
CA LEU A 35 3.36 3.83 -1.54
C LEU A 35 3.30 5.23 -2.15
N LYS A 36 4.46 5.85 -2.35
CA LYS A 36 4.53 7.21 -2.89
C LYS A 36 4.52 7.25 -4.41
N GLY A 37 5.09 6.24 -5.05
CA GLY A 37 5.12 6.20 -6.49
C GLY A 37 5.58 4.87 -7.03
N ILE A 38 5.28 4.63 -8.29
CA ILE A 38 5.74 3.46 -9.03
C ILE A 38 6.33 3.96 -10.34
N TYR A 39 7.58 3.59 -10.61
CA TYR A 39 8.29 4.00 -11.80
C TYR A 39 8.68 2.78 -12.62
N LYS A 40 8.45 2.85 -13.92
CA LYS A 40 8.84 1.80 -14.84
C LYS A 40 10.27 2.06 -15.31
N THR A 41 11.11 1.03 -15.24
CA THR A 41 12.48 1.06 -15.72
C THR A 41 12.67 0.01 -16.80
N LYS A 42 13.84 -0.02 -17.45
CA LYS A 42 14.16 -1.04 -18.45
C LYS A 42 14.19 -2.46 -17.88
N LYS A 43 14.46 -2.59 -16.58
CA LYS A 43 14.58 -3.88 -15.90
C LYS A 43 13.33 -4.29 -15.14
N GLY A 44 12.30 -3.44 -15.10
CA GLY A 44 11.08 -3.72 -14.34
C GLY A 44 10.53 -2.47 -13.70
N CYS A 45 9.90 -2.61 -12.55
CA CYS A 45 9.30 -1.50 -11.83
C CYS A 45 10.02 -1.22 -10.52
N VAL A 46 10.05 0.05 -10.14
CA VAL A 46 10.60 0.50 -8.86
C VAL A 46 9.49 1.20 -8.09
N ALA A 47 9.29 0.80 -6.85
CA ALA A 47 8.36 1.45 -5.95
C ALA A 47 9.11 2.36 -5.00
N ILE A 48 8.58 3.57 -4.81
CA ILE A 48 9.07 4.48 -3.78
C ILE A 48 8.15 4.36 -2.59
N LEU A 49 8.70 3.94 -1.47
CA LEU A 49 7.98 3.73 -0.23
C LEU A 49 8.43 4.75 0.80
N GLU A 50 7.47 5.33 1.51
CA GLU A 50 7.74 6.15 2.68
C GLU A 50 7.39 5.35 3.92
N ILE A 51 8.41 5.07 4.72
CA ILE A 51 8.26 4.27 5.93
C ILE A 51 8.35 5.21 7.13
N THR A 52 7.29 5.26 7.91
CA THR A 52 7.22 6.13 9.08
C THR A 52 7.08 5.28 10.34
N GLU A 53 8.05 5.40 11.23
CA GLU A 53 7.96 4.82 12.57
C GLU A 53 7.29 5.82 13.50
N LYS A 54 6.52 5.32 14.45
CA LYS A 54 5.85 6.17 15.43
C LYS A 54 6.88 7.00 16.23
N GLY A 55 6.72 8.31 16.17
CA GLY A 55 7.62 9.22 16.85
C GLY A 55 8.90 9.56 16.11
N TRP A 56 9.10 9.04 14.89
CA TRP A 56 10.30 9.26 14.09
C TRP A 56 9.97 9.89 12.74
N SER A 57 10.99 10.45 12.13
CA SER A 57 10.88 10.98 10.78
C SER A 57 10.66 9.86 9.76
N ALA A 58 10.01 10.19 8.67
CA ALA A 58 9.80 9.23 7.59
C ALA A 58 11.10 8.94 6.85
N LEU A 59 11.29 7.68 6.47
CA LEU A 59 12.38 7.23 5.62
C LEU A 59 11.83 6.88 4.25
N GLU A 60 12.41 7.45 3.21
CA GLU A 60 12.03 7.12 1.85
C GLU A 60 13.00 6.11 1.26
N VAL A 61 12.47 5.03 0.71
CA VAL A 61 13.26 3.96 0.10
C VAL A 61 12.73 3.62 -1.27
N ALA A 62 13.62 3.18 -2.16
CA ALA A 62 13.27 2.71 -3.48
C ALA A 62 13.55 1.20 -3.56
N LEU A 63 12.53 0.42 -3.94
CA LEU A 63 12.64 -1.02 -4.08
C LEU A 63 12.28 -1.45 -5.49
N ALA A 64 13.18 -2.17 -6.13
CA ALA A 64 12.91 -2.79 -7.43
C ALA A 64 12.12 -4.07 -7.25
N ASP A 65 11.27 -4.40 -8.22
CA ASP A 65 10.41 -5.57 -8.16
C ASP A 65 11.16 -6.89 -8.19
N GLY A 66 12.30 -7.02 -8.64
CA GLY A 66 13.11 -8.24 -8.58
C GLY A 66 14.07 -8.28 -7.41
N HIS A 67 14.03 -7.32 -6.53
CA HIS A 67 14.99 -7.22 -5.43
C HIS A 67 14.71 -8.24 -4.34
N LYS A 68 15.70 -9.05 -4.03
CA LYS A 68 15.53 -10.16 -3.07
C LYS A 68 15.66 -9.72 -1.62
N GLU A 69 16.34 -8.60 -1.37
CA GLU A 69 16.58 -8.13 -0.02
C GLU A 69 15.44 -7.19 0.42
N PRO A 70 14.87 -7.42 1.60
CA PRO A 70 13.84 -6.54 2.12
C PRO A 70 14.43 -5.29 2.73
N VAL A 71 13.60 -4.28 2.90
CA VAL A 71 13.87 -3.22 3.86
C VAL A 71 13.37 -3.73 5.21
N THR A 72 14.24 -3.75 6.19
CA THR A 72 13.91 -4.23 7.54
C THR A 72 13.84 -3.05 8.49
N VAL A 73 12.68 -2.89 9.13
CA VAL A 73 12.44 -1.85 10.13
C VAL A 73 11.74 -2.51 11.31
N GLN A 74 12.30 -2.40 12.51
CA GLN A 74 11.79 -3.03 13.72
C GLN A 74 11.62 -4.54 13.50
N ASP A 75 11.61 -5.41 13.38
CA ASP A 75 11.38 -6.83 13.09
C ASP A 75 10.44 -7.06 11.91
N VAL A 76 10.17 -6.03 11.12
CA VAL A 76 9.29 -6.11 9.96
C VAL A 76 10.11 -6.05 8.69
N GLU A 77 9.92 -7.02 7.80
CA GLU A 77 10.55 -7.06 6.50
C GLU A 77 9.55 -6.61 5.44
N ILE A 78 9.98 -5.68 4.59
CA ILE A 78 9.12 -5.08 3.56
C ILE A 78 9.72 -5.36 2.19
N TYR A 79 8.93 -5.96 1.32
CA TYR A 79 9.33 -6.30 -0.05
C TYR A 79 8.38 -5.61 -1.04
N PHE A 80 8.93 -5.25 -2.18
CA PHE A 80 8.12 -4.91 -3.35
C PHE A 80 8.19 -6.06 -4.35
N THR A 81 7.05 -6.71 -4.60
CA THR A 81 7.03 -7.92 -5.41
C THR A 81 6.58 -7.69 -6.84
N GLY A 82 6.14 -6.51 -7.18
CA GLY A 82 5.72 -6.18 -8.53
C GLY A 82 4.49 -5.31 -8.57
N VAL A 83 3.87 -5.23 -9.72
CA VAL A 83 2.67 -4.44 -9.94
C VAL A 83 1.56 -5.32 -10.49
N LYS A 84 0.33 -4.95 -10.16
CA LYS A 84 -0.86 -5.58 -10.71
C LYS A 84 -1.69 -4.49 -11.39
N GLN A 85 -2.00 -4.71 -12.66
CA GLN A 85 -2.90 -3.85 -13.40
C GLN A 85 -4.30 -4.45 -13.38
N TYR A 86 -5.29 -3.60 -13.29
CA TYR A 86 -6.66 -4.00 -13.42
C TYR A 86 -7.44 -2.90 -14.13
N VAL A 87 -8.55 -3.30 -14.73
CA VAL A 87 -9.39 -2.40 -15.50
C VAL A 87 -10.69 -2.20 -14.73
N VAL A 88 -11.05 -0.94 -14.53
CA VAL A 88 -12.32 -0.57 -13.91
C VAL A 88 -13.14 0.15 -14.98
N GLU A 89 -14.38 -0.27 -15.14
CA GLU A 89 -15.30 0.40 -16.05
C GLU A 89 -16.09 1.45 -15.28
N GLU A 90 -15.95 2.71 -15.68
CA GLU A 90 -16.70 3.80 -15.08
C GLU A 90 -17.86 4.16 -16.00
N THR A 91 -19.08 4.00 -15.50
CA THR A 91 -20.29 4.25 -16.26
C THR A 91 -21.01 5.54 -15.87
N GLN A 92 -20.58 6.17 -14.78
CA GLN A 92 -21.21 7.41 -14.31
C GLN A 92 -20.16 8.46 -14.00
N CYS A 93 -20.50 9.70 -14.31
CA CYS A 93 -19.68 10.83 -13.93
C CYS A 93 -19.75 11.04 -12.42
N PRO A 94 -18.62 11.03 -11.70
CA PRO A 94 -18.62 11.21 -10.25
C PRO A 94 -19.15 12.58 -9.81
N ARG A 95 -19.11 13.58 -10.70
CA ARG A 95 -19.53 14.96 -10.35
C ARG A 95 -21.00 15.21 -10.60
N CYS A 96 -21.52 14.73 -11.73
CA CYS A 96 -22.88 15.06 -12.13
C CYS A 96 -23.82 13.86 -12.14
N GLY A 97 -23.31 12.66 -11.94
CA GLY A 97 -24.10 11.44 -11.97
C GLY A 97 -24.58 11.02 -13.35
N SER A 98 -24.20 11.74 -14.39
CA SER A 98 -24.58 11.40 -15.77
C SER A 98 -23.93 10.10 -16.20
N GLU A 99 -24.66 9.31 -16.98
CA GLU A 99 -24.08 8.11 -17.58
C GLU A 99 -23.02 8.51 -18.58
N GLN A 100 -21.91 7.81 -18.54
CA GLN A 100 -20.83 7.93 -19.51
C GLN A 100 -20.73 6.65 -20.30
N ASP A 101 -20.20 6.75 -21.52
CA ASP A 101 -19.79 5.57 -22.25
C ASP A 101 -18.79 4.82 -21.38
N GLY A 102 -19.10 3.60 -20.98
CA GLY A 102 -18.27 2.83 -20.04
C GLY A 102 -16.84 2.66 -20.54
N LYS A 103 -16.02 3.71 -20.38
CA LYS A 103 -14.63 3.68 -20.79
C LYS A 103 -13.81 2.93 -19.76
N PRO A 104 -13.03 1.92 -20.18
CA PRO A 104 -12.16 1.23 -19.25
C PRO A 104 -11.06 2.18 -18.74
N VAL A 105 -10.89 2.22 -17.46
CA VAL A 105 -9.83 2.97 -16.80
C VAL A 105 -8.84 1.96 -16.23
N ARG A 106 -7.57 2.09 -16.58
CA ARG A 106 -6.51 1.24 -16.05
C ARG A 106 -6.06 1.77 -14.70
N ARG A 107 -6.01 0.87 -13.74
CA ARG A 107 -5.50 1.15 -12.40
C ARG A 107 -4.31 0.24 -12.15
N ILE A 108 -3.33 0.76 -11.41
CA ILE A 108 -2.12 0.02 -11.06
C ILE A 108 -1.97 -0.01 -9.56
N ASN A 109 -1.80 -1.21 -9.01
CA ASN A 109 -1.43 -1.40 -7.61
C ASN A 109 0.00 -1.93 -7.53
N GLY A 110 0.75 -1.40 -6.57
CA GLY A 110 2.01 -2.02 -6.17
C GLY A 110 1.72 -3.17 -5.21
N LEU A 111 2.39 -4.29 -5.39
CA LEU A 111 2.26 -5.45 -4.51
C LEU A 111 3.35 -5.38 -3.45
N ILE A 112 2.95 -5.12 -2.22
CA ILE A 112 3.85 -4.98 -1.08
C ILE A 112 3.69 -6.21 -0.19
N ARG A 113 4.78 -6.94 0.00
CA ARG A 113 4.80 -8.09 0.90
C ARG A 113 5.39 -7.67 2.22
N ILE A 114 4.67 -7.96 3.29
CA ILE A 114 5.08 -7.65 4.65
C ILE A 114 5.30 -8.97 5.39
N ARG A 115 6.47 -9.14 5.99
CA ARG A 115 6.73 -10.23 6.93
C ARG A 115 6.94 -9.63 8.31
N ALA A 116 6.14 -10.07 9.25
CA ALA A 116 6.12 -9.48 10.59
C ALA A 116 5.95 -10.57 11.66
N PRO A 117 6.31 -10.28 12.91
CA PRO A 117 6.05 -11.21 14.01
C PRO A 117 4.56 -11.59 14.10
N GLU A 118 4.27 -12.77 14.62
CA GLU A 118 2.90 -13.26 14.75
C GLU A 118 2.00 -12.34 15.58
N SER A 119 2.59 -11.63 16.52
CA SER A 119 1.87 -10.68 17.37
C SER A 119 1.50 -9.38 16.66
N ALA A 120 2.11 -9.07 15.53
CA ALA A 120 1.84 -7.85 14.81
C ALA A 120 0.55 -7.96 14.00
N LYS A 121 -0.21 -6.87 13.95
CA LYS A 121 -1.38 -6.74 13.11
C LYS A 121 -1.02 -5.90 11.89
N ILE A 122 -1.52 -6.31 10.73
CA ILE A 122 -1.28 -5.61 9.47
C ILE A 122 -2.64 -5.15 8.95
N SER A 123 -2.79 -3.85 8.75
CA SER A 123 -4.04 -3.25 8.28
C SER A 123 -3.79 -2.47 6.99
N ARG A 124 -4.71 -2.57 6.06
CA ARG A 124 -4.71 -1.75 4.84
C ARG A 124 -5.10 -0.31 5.11
N GLY A 125 -5.39 0.01 6.36
CA GLY A 125 -5.81 1.33 6.73
C GLY A 125 -7.30 1.52 6.62
N ASN A 126 -7.69 2.76 6.43
CA ASN A 126 -9.06 3.17 6.58
C ASN A 126 -9.97 2.67 5.46
N ARG A 127 -10.97 1.88 5.83
CA ARG A 127 -12.07 1.48 4.95
C ARG A 127 -13.35 2.26 5.19
N ILE A 128 -13.31 3.23 6.09
CA ILE A 128 -14.51 3.96 6.48
C ILE A 128 -15.16 4.64 5.28
N GLY A 129 -14.39 5.27 4.42
CA GLY A 129 -14.89 5.90 3.22
C GLY A 129 -15.59 4.92 2.28
N LYS A 130 -15.12 3.69 2.24
CA LYS A 130 -15.71 2.61 1.46
C LYS A 130 -16.96 2.06 2.11
N ASN A 131 -16.95 1.92 3.42
CA ASN A 131 -18.02 1.30 4.18
C ASN A 131 -19.10 2.28 4.59
N ALA A 132 -18.82 3.55 4.52
CA ALA A 132 -19.77 4.62 4.87
C ALA A 132 -20.80 4.88 3.78
N ARG A 133 -20.84 4.03 2.81
CA ARG A 133 -21.81 4.11 1.73
C ARG A 133 -23.11 3.46 2.08
#